data_6009db3f0ecda18f589affed849db0c4
#
_entry.id   6009db3f0ecda18f589affed849db0c4
#
_cell.length_a   1.000
_cell.length_b   1.000
_cell.length_c   1.000
_cell.angle_alpha   90.00
_cell.angle_beta   90.00
_cell.angle_gamma   90.00
#
_symmetry.space_group_name_H-M   'P 1'
#
loop_
_entity.id
_entity.type
_entity.pdbx_description
1 polymer ?
#
loop_
_entity_poly.entity_id
_entity_poly.type
_entity_poly.pdbx_seq_one_letter_code
_entity_poly.pdbx_strand_id
1 'polypeptide(L)'
;HRLQPQVVQLWLCANRNLTHYQTLGLPIFSDDAAFLGMGPLAGIASFAAYLPAEYTHVQIAPCDTPFLPTDLTARLYTAMQTNSANAVFPISPSGAHYSCALLQRSLLDSAADSLKTGQRSIHGWLALHHALSVEGFDEAAFVNINTLEQLQLHTQSIGTNHA
;
A
#
# COMPACT_ATOMS: atom_id res chain seq x y z
N HIS A 1 -0.91 -12.69 -2.29
CA HIS A 1 -1.33 -12.61 -3.70
C HIS A 1 -2.72 -12.02 -3.96
N ARG A 2 -3.37 -11.38 -2.97
CA ARG A 2 -4.71 -10.79 -3.16
C ARG A 2 -4.70 -9.54 -4.03
N LEU A 3 -3.59 -8.81 -4.08
CA LEU A 3 -3.46 -7.62 -4.93
C LEU A 3 -3.11 -7.97 -6.38
N GLN A 4 -2.41 -9.06 -6.64
CA GLN A 4 -1.95 -9.41 -7.98
C GLN A 4 -3.06 -9.40 -9.05
N PRO A 5 -4.28 -9.94 -8.81
CA PRO A 5 -5.36 -9.87 -9.80
C PRO A 5 -6.01 -8.48 -9.91
N GLN A 6 -5.68 -7.53 -9.04
CA GLN A 6 -6.27 -6.19 -8.99
C GLN A 6 -5.42 -5.13 -9.69
N VAL A 7 -4.18 -5.46 -10.07
CA VAL A 7 -3.18 -4.53 -10.62
C VAL A 7 -2.50 -5.14 -11.84
N VAL A 8 -2.03 -4.29 -12.74
CA VAL A 8 -1.32 -4.73 -13.95
C VAL A 8 0.05 -5.29 -13.60
N GLN A 9 0.74 -4.66 -12.65
CA GLN A 9 2.07 -5.06 -12.21
C GLN A 9 2.19 -4.90 -10.69
N LEU A 10 2.75 -5.91 -10.03
CA LEU A 10 3.09 -5.87 -8.60
C LEU A 10 4.60 -5.70 -8.44
N TRP A 11 5.01 -4.82 -7.55
CA TRP A 11 6.40 -4.54 -7.18
C TRP A 11 6.60 -4.75 -5.69
N LEU A 12 7.79 -5.19 -5.30
CA LEU A 12 8.16 -5.35 -3.89
C LEU A 12 9.22 -4.32 -3.51
N CYS A 13 8.95 -3.51 -2.49
CA CYS A 13 9.96 -2.66 -1.85
C CYS A 13 10.71 -3.46 -0.80
N ALA A 14 12.03 -3.58 -0.94
CA ALA A 14 12.85 -4.29 0.04
C ALA A 14 14.27 -3.70 0.12
N ASN A 15 14.74 -3.44 1.35
CA ASN A 15 16.06 -2.87 1.62
C ASN A 15 17.08 -3.91 2.12
N ARG A 16 16.66 -5.16 2.34
CA ARG A 16 17.48 -6.27 2.84
C ARG A 16 16.91 -7.60 2.38
N ASN A 17 17.69 -8.67 2.51
CA ASN A 17 17.29 -10.03 2.11
C ASN A 17 16.86 -10.13 0.64
N LEU A 18 17.43 -9.32 -0.24
CA LEU A 18 17.04 -9.20 -1.65
C LEU A 18 17.07 -10.55 -2.37
N THR A 19 18.13 -11.36 -2.14
CA THR A 19 18.26 -12.69 -2.73
C THR A 19 17.07 -13.60 -2.37
N HIS A 20 16.55 -13.50 -1.15
CA HIS A 20 15.38 -14.26 -0.74
C HIS A 20 14.12 -13.79 -1.48
N TYR A 21 13.92 -12.48 -1.59
CA TYR A 21 12.74 -11.93 -2.27
C TYR A 21 12.77 -12.13 -3.80
N GLN A 22 13.94 -12.23 -4.41
CA GLN A 22 14.09 -12.56 -5.84
C GLN A 22 13.42 -13.89 -6.21
N THR A 23 13.36 -14.85 -5.28
CA THR A 23 12.66 -16.13 -5.51
C THR A 23 11.16 -16.00 -5.73
N LEU A 24 10.56 -14.86 -5.39
CA LEU A 24 9.14 -14.58 -5.59
C LEU A 24 8.80 -14.25 -7.05
N GLY A 25 9.79 -14.00 -7.90
CA GLY A 25 9.58 -13.65 -9.31
C GLY A 25 8.93 -12.28 -9.55
N LEU A 26 8.93 -11.40 -8.54
CA LEU A 26 8.42 -10.03 -8.64
C LEU A 26 9.56 -9.05 -8.89
N PRO A 27 9.34 -7.96 -9.63
CA PRO A 27 10.26 -6.83 -9.66
C PRO A 27 10.46 -6.28 -8.24
N ILE A 28 11.72 -6.04 -7.88
CA ILE A 28 12.11 -5.52 -6.56
C ILE A 28 12.77 -4.17 -6.75
N PHE A 29 12.46 -3.23 -5.89
CA PHE A 29 13.19 -1.98 -5.74
C PHE A 29 13.56 -1.74 -4.27
N SER A 30 14.54 -0.87 -4.04
CA SER A 30 14.96 -0.46 -2.71
C SER A 30 14.76 1.04 -2.53
N ASP A 31 14.71 1.49 -1.27
CA ASP A 31 14.73 2.91 -0.98
C ASP A 31 15.98 3.56 -1.58
N ASP A 32 15.82 4.75 -2.12
CA ASP A 32 16.93 5.59 -2.52
C ASP A 32 17.84 5.85 -1.32
N ALA A 33 19.16 5.88 -1.56
CA ALA A 33 20.15 6.11 -0.52
C ALA A 33 19.90 7.43 0.25
N ALA A 34 19.34 8.44 -0.42
CA ALA A 34 18.99 9.72 0.19
C ALA A 34 17.82 9.62 1.18
N PHE A 35 16.98 8.57 1.08
CA PHE A 35 15.78 8.39 1.90
C PHE A 35 15.87 7.20 2.84
N LEU A 36 16.98 6.48 2.83
CA LEU A 36 17.15 5.26 3.62
C LEU A 36 16.91 5.53 5.12
N GLY A 37 16.02 4.75 5.74
CA GLY A 37 15.66 4.90 7.16
C GLY A 37 14.72 6.07 7.48
N MET A 38 14.18 6.75 6.47
CA MET A 38 13.24 7.87 6.69
C MET A 38 11.77 7.43 6.85
N GLY A 39 11.53 6.14 7.11
CA GLY A 39 10.18 5.62 7.36
C GLY A 39 9.45 5.19 6.09
N PRO A 40 8.15 4.83 6.19
CA PRO A 40 7.43 4.19 5.08
C PRO A 40 7.21 5.10 3.86
N LEU A 41 7.26 6.43 4.02
CA LEU A 41 7.15 7.36 2.91
C LEU A 41 8.37 7.29 1.98
N ALA A 42 9.53 6.81 2.47
CA ALA A 42 10.75 6.64 1.67
C ALA A 42 10.55 5.65 0.50
N GLY A 43 9.84 4.54 0.74
CA GLY A 43 9.51 3.59 -0.31
C GLY A 43 8.65 4.20 -1.41
N ILE A 44 7.66 5.03 -1.05
CA ILE A 44 6.81 5.73 -2.02
C ILE A 44 7.62 6.73 -2.86
N ALA A 45 8.45 7.54 -2.21
CA ALA A 45 9.32 8.51 -2.89
C ALA A 45 10.31 7.82 -3.83
N SER A 46 10.91 6.72 -3.39
CA SER A 46 11.87 5.96 -4.19
C SER A 46 11.21 5.28 -5.39
N PHE A 47 9.96 4.84 -5.26
CA PHE A 47 9.25 4.15 -6.34
C PHE A 47 9.02 5.04 -7.57
N ALA A 48 8.96 6.34 -7.42
CA ALA A 48 8.79 7.28 -8.55
C ALA A 48 9.81 7.05 -9.68
N ALA A 49 11.06 6.69 -9.34
CA ALA A 49 12.12 6.42 -10.31
C ALA A 49 11.97 5.07 -11.04
N TYR A 50 11.23 4.14 -10.48
CA TYR A 50 11.03 2.80 -11.05
C TYR A 50 9.73 2.66 -11.83
N LEU A 51 8.74 3.55 -11.58
CA LEU A 51 7.42 3.45 -12.17
C LEU A 51 7.43 3.85 -13.65
N PRO A 52 7.12 2.92 -14.59
CA PRO A 52 7.03 3.24 -16.01
C PRO A 52 6.00 4.33 -16.30
N ALA A 53 6.24 5.13 -17.34
CA ALA A 53 5.47 6.35 -17.64
C ALA A 53 4.00 6.08 -17.97
N GLU A 54 3.70 4.89 -18.48
CA GLU A 54 2.35 4.46 -18.86
C GLU A 54 1.43 4.19 -17.67
N TYR A 55 1.98 3.96 -16.46
CA TYR A 55 1.15 3.74 -15.27
C TYR A 55 0.75 5.06 -14.64
N THR A 56 -0.55 5.25 -14.49
CA THR A 56 -1.16 6.49 -13.99
C THR A 56 -1.52 6.44 -12.52
N HIS A 57 -1.62 5.24 -11.94
CA HIS A 57 -2.03 5.03 -10.55
C HIS A 57 -1.14 4.01 -9.86
N VAL A 58 -0.97 4.17 -8.55
CA VAL A 58 -0.20 3.26 -7.69
C VAL A 58 -1.03 2.86 -6.49
N GLN A 59 -1.30 1.56 -6.33
CA GLN A 59 -1.85 0.99 -5.11
C GLN A 59 -0.70 0.63 -4.18
N ILE A 60 -0.61 1.27 -3.04
CA ILE A 60 0.32 0.87 -1.97
C ILE A 60 -0.35 -0.12 -1.03
N ALA A 61 0.42 -1.06 -0.50
CA ALA A 61 -0.06 -2.01 0.50
C ALA A 61 1.08 -2.52 1.38
N PRO A 62 0.84 -2.75 2.67
CA PRO A 62 1.82 -3.37 3.54
C PRO A 62 1.94 -4.87 3.25
N CYS A 63 3.12 -5.46 3.52
CA CYS A 63 3.37 -6.88 3.27
C CYS A 63 2.77 -7.81 4.34
N ASP A 64 2.39 -7.27 5.48
CA ASP A 64 1.91 -7.98 6.67
C ASP A 64 0.39 -8.03 6.82
N THR A 65 -0.37 -7.58 5.79
CA THR A 65 -1.84 -7.65 5.74
C THR A 65 -2.29 -8.64 4.66
N PRO A 66 -2.26 -9.96 4.92
CA PRO A 66 -2.52 -10.98 3.91
C PRO A 66 -4.00 -11.11 3.49
N PHE A 67 -4.92 -10.49 4.24
CA PHE A 67 -6.38 -10.63 4.03
C PHE A 67 -7.01 -9.43 3.33
N LEU A 68 -6.23 -8.53 2.72
CA LEU A 68 -6.75 -7.37 1.98
C LEU A 68 -7.92 -7.75 1.08
N PRO A 69 -8.94 -6.89 0.95
CA PRO A 69 -10.12 -7.15 0.11
C PRO A 69 -9.71 -7.44 -1.34
N THR A 70 -10.37 -8.38 -1.99
CA THR A 70 -10.11 -8.72 -3.39
C THR A 70 -10.63 -7.70 -4.39
N ASP A 71 -11.38 -6.71 -3.91
CA ASP A 71 -11.93 -5.57 -4.63
C ASP A 71 -11.38 -4.21 -4.15
N LEU A 72 -10.31 -4.22 -3.32
CA LEU A 72 -9.74 -3.01 -2.70
C LEU A 72 -9.44 -1.94 -3.74
N THR A 73 -8.61 -2.29 -4.75
CA THR A 73 -8.18 -1.32 -5.77
C THR A 73 -9.35 -0.80 -6.59
N ALA A 74 -10.32 -1.65 -6.95
CA ALA A 74 -11.49 -1.25 -7.72
C ALA A 74 -12.38 -0.27 -6.95
N ARG A 75 -12.63 -0.52 -5.66
CA ARG A 75 -13.42 0.38 -4.81
C ARG A 75 -12.73 1.72 -4.60
N LEU A 76 -11.43 1.70 -4.32
CA LEU A 76 -10.64 2.92 -4.17
C LEU A 76 -10.59 3.71 -5.49
N TYR A 77 -10.40 3.04 -6.62
CA TYR A 77 -10.39 3.69 -7.93
C TYR A 77 -11.72 4.35 -8.26
N THR A 78 -12.84 3.67 -8.00
CA THR A 78 -14.19 4.23 -8.20
C THR A 78 -14.39 5.50 -7.36
N ALA A 79 -14.01 5.47 -6.08
CA ALA A 79 -14.10 6.62 -5.20
C ALA A 79 -13.20 7.78 -5.67
N MET A 80 -11.98 7.48 -6.12
CA MET A 80 -11.05 8.46 -6.67
C MET A 80 -11.62 9.16 -7.90
N GLN A 81 -12.20 8.41 -8.85
CA GLN A 81 -12.81 8.98 -10.07
C GLN A 81 -14.04 9.82 -9.75
N THR A 82 -14.93 9.32 -8.90
CA THR A 82 -16.17 10.00 -8.53
C THR A 82 -15.93 11.37 -7.88
N ASN A 83 -14.86 11.47 -7.08
CA ASN A 83 -14.55 12.69 -6.32
C ASN A 83 -13.40 13.52 -6.95
N SER A 84 -12.88 13.11 -8.10
CA SER A 84 -11.71 13.75 -8.74
C SER A 84 -10.52 13.88 -7.76
N ALA A 85 -10.30 12.87 -6.89
CA ALA A 85 -9.27 12.89 -5.87
C ALA A 85 -7.93 12.40 -6.43
N ASN A 86 -6.82 12.94 -5.91
CA ASN A 86 -5.48 12.51 -6.27
C ASN A 86 -4.96 11.36 -5.40
N ALA A 87 -5.55 11.15 -4.24
CA ALA A 87 -5.27 10.04 -3.34
C ALA A 87 -6.51 9.64 -2.56
N VAL A 88 -6.67 8.35 -2.32
CA VAL A 88 -7.75 7.80 -1.48
C VAL A 88 -7.21 6.66 -0.62
N PHE A 89 -7.80 6.44 0.56
CA PHE A 89 -7.41 5.37 1.47
C PHE A 89 -8.62 4.72 2.13
N PRO A 90 -8.57 3.42 2.48
CA PRO A 90 -9.70 2.73 3.09
C PRO A 90 -9.82 3.05 4.58
N ILE A 91 -11.07 3.07 5.08
CA ILE A 91 -11.42 3.11 6.51
C ILE A 91 -12.22 1.86 6.86
N SER A 92 -11.89 1.25 7.99
CA SER A 92 -12.68 0.22 8.67
C SER A 92 -13.13 0.70 10.05
N PRO A 93 -13.94 -0.06 10.81
CA PRO A 93 -14.32 0.28 12.19
C PRO A 93 -13.12 0.54 13.12
N SER A 94 -11.97 -0.09 12.88
CA SER A 94 -10.73 0.14 13.65
C SER A 94 -9.97 1.41 13.27
N GLY A 95 -10.34 2.09 12.17
CA GLY A 95 -9.74 3.34 11.74
C GLY A 95 -9.24 3.36 10.30
N ALA A 96 -8.36 4.32 10.02
CA ALA A 96 -7.84 4.58 8.69
C ALA A 96 -6.60 3.74 8.37
N HIS A 97 -6.55 3.17 7.17
CA HIS A 97 -5.45 2.32 6.69
C HIS A 97 -4.63 3.04 5.62
N TYR A 98 -3.87 4.05 6.01
CA TYR A 98 -3.10 4.92 5.12
C TYR A 98 -2.06 4.17 4.27
N SER A 99 -1.52 3.05 4.77
CA SER A 99 -0.59 2.18 4.04
C SER A 99 -1.25 1.35 2.94
N CYS A 100 -2.59 1.43 2.79
CA CYS A 100 -3.36 0.76 1.75
C CYS A 100 -3.95 1.79 0.75
N ALA A 101 -3.35 2.94 0.57
CA ALA A 101 -3.87 4.00 -0.28
C ALA A 101 -3.68 3.71 -1.78
N LEU A 102 -4.61 4.24 -2.58
CA LEU A 102 -4.47 4.39 -4.04
C LEU A 102 -4.10 5.85 -4.35
N LEU A 103 -3.08 6.03 -5.17
CA LEU A 103 -2.45 7.31 -5.47
C LEU A 103 -2.47 7.56 -6.97
N GLN A 104 -2.67 8.79 -7.39
CA GLN A 104 -2.27 9.21 -8.73
C GLN A 104 -0.74 9.29 -8.81
N ARG A 105 -0.15 8.87 -9.95
CA ARG A 105 1.29 8.94 -10.22
C ARG A 105 1.88 10.32 -9.91
N SER A 106 1.17 11.38 -10.27
CA SER A 106 1.61 12.76 -10.09
C SER A 106 1.95 13.14 -8.65
N LEU A 107 1.47 12.37 -7.65
CA LEU A 107 1.79 12.60 -6.24
C LEU A 107 3.15 12.05 -5.81
N LEU A 108 3.71 11.08 -6.53
CA LEU A 108 4.92 10.37 -6.06
C LEU A 108 6.12 11.30 -5.87
N ASP A 109 6.29 12.27 -6.77
CA ASP A 109 7.39 13.23 -6.67
C ASP A 109 7.28 14.11 -5.41
N SER A 110 6.06 14.44 -4.98
CA SER A 110 5.83 15.21 -3.76
C SER A 110 6.22 14.47 -2.48
N ALA A 111 6.31 13.15 -2.50
CA ALA A 111 6.75 12.35 -1.36
C ALA A 111 8.23 12.63 -1.04
N ALA A 112 9.08 12.77 -2.06
CA ALA A 112 10.48 13.13 -1.89
C ALA A 112 10.64 14.53 -1.28
N ASP A 113 9.85 15.50 -1.72
CA ASP A 113 9.89 16.86 -1.18
C ASP A 113 9.38 16.90 0.28
N SER A 114 8.36 16.12 0.60
CA SER A 114 7.87 15.98 1.97
C SER A 114 8.92 15.39 2.91
N LEU A 115 9.70 14.40 2.46
CA LEU A 115 10.81 13.83 3.24
C LEU A 115 11.88 14.89 3.55
N LYS A 116 12.24 15.74 2.60
CA LYS A 116 13.21 16.84 2.77
C LYS A 116 12.74 17.85 3.82
N THR A 117 11.43 18.07 3.96
CA THR A 117 10.85 18.96 4.97
C THR A 117 10.59 18.28 6.31
N GLY A 118 10.96 17.00 6.47
CA GLY A 118 10.85 16.25 7.72
C GLY A 118 9.55 15.43 7.87
N GLN A 119 8.63 15.46 6.91
CA GLN A 119 7.44 14.61 6.92
C GLN A 119 7.85 13.18 6.55
N ARG A 120 7.62 12.20 7.45
CA ARG A 120 8.02 10.80 7.27
C ARG A 120 6.84 9.82 7.23
N SER A 121 5.68 10.25 7.73
CA SER A 121 4.50 9.40 7.79
C SER A 121 3.65 9.50 6.53
N ILE A 122 3.13 8.37 6.06
CA ILE A 122 2.15 8.34 4.95
C ILE A 122 0.91 9.15 5.33
N HIS A 123 0.42 9.03 6.56
CA HIS A 123 -0.74 9.80 7.06
C HIS A 123 -0.55 11.31 6.86
N GLY A 124 0.54 11.87 7.41
CA GLY A 124 0.79 13.31 7.31
C GLY A 124 0.96 13.78 5.86
N TRP A 125 1.62 12.98 5.02
CA TRP A 125 1.76 13.28 3.60
C TRP A 125 0.42 13.25 2.87
N LEU A 126 -0.43 12.23 3.09
CA LEU A 126 -1.76 12.13 2.50
C LEU A 126 -2.66 13.30 2.95
N ALA A 127 -2.55 13.75 4.21
CA ALA A 127 -3.28 14.91 4.72
C ALA A 127 -2.91 16.21 3.99
N LEU A 128 -1.62 16.42 3.67
CA LEU A 128 -1.16 17.57 2.89
C LEU A 128 -1.76 17.59 1.47
N HIS A 129 -2.11 16.44 0.93
CA HIS A 129 -2.70 16.29 -0.41
C HIS A 129 -4.23 16.10 -0.38
N HIS A 130 -4.88 16.37 0.75
CA HIS A 130 -6.32 16.27 0.91
C HIS A 130 -6.88 14.91 0.45
N ALA A 131 -6.16 13.82 0.77
CA ALA A 131 -6.59 12.47 0.43
C ALA A 131 -7.94 12.14 1.06
N LEU A 132 -8.81 11.48 0.31
CA LEU A 132 -10.15 11.14 0.77
C LEU A 132 -10.22 9.73 1.36
N SER A 133 -11.02 9.58 2.38
CA SER A 133 -11.34 8.28 2.98
C SER A 133 -12.45 7.57 2.21
N VAL A 134 -12.36 6.24 2.15
CA VAL A 134 -13.37 5.36 1.56
C VAL A 134 -13.82 4.37 2.63
N GLU A 135 -15.09 4.42 2.98
CA GLU A 135 -15.70 3.62 4.05
C GLU A 135 -16.21 2.25 3.57
N GLY A 136 -16.71 1.46 4.52
CA GLY A 136 -17.39 0.20 4.25
C GLY A 136 -16.47 -1.00 4.05
N PHE A 137 -15.23 -0.93 4.56
CA PHE A 137 -14.31 -2.08 4.59
C PHE A 137 -14.43 -2.84 5.92
N ASP A 138 -14.28 -4.17 5.83
CA ASP A 138 -14.23 -5.03 7.01
C ASP A 138 -12.88 -4.88 7.73
N GLU A 139 -12.93 -4.75 9.05
CA GLU A 139 -11.76 -4.67 9.93
C GLU A 139 -10.83 -5.88 9.80
N ALA A 140 -11.40 -7.09 9.68
CA ALA A 140 -10.64 -8.33 9.55
C ALA A 140 -9.73 -8.34 8.31
N ALA A 141 -10.05 -7.55 7.29
CA ALA A 141 -9.26 -7.45 6.07
C ALA A 141 -7.90 -6.74 6.26
N PHE A 142 -7.75 -5.96 7.33
CA PHE A 142 -6.56 -5.13 7.59
C PHE A 142 -5.74 -5.60 8.79
N VAL A 143 -6.00 -6.79 9.28
CA VAL A 143 -5.24 -7.36 10.40
C VAL A 143 -3.80 -7.62 9.97
N ASN A 144 -2.84 -7.08 10.74
CA ASN A 144 -1.42 -7.34 10.57
C ASN A 144 -1.05 -8.71 11.11
N ILE A 145 -0.30 -9.47 10.33
CA ILE A 145 0.22 -10.79 10.68
C ILE A 145 1.74 -10.72 10.74
N ASN A 146 2.28 -10.82 11.96
CA ASN A 146 3.72 -10.73 12.22
C ASN A 146 4.39 -12.07 12.45
N THR A 147 3.62 -13.15 12.66
CA THR A 147 4.15 -14.50 12.93
C THR A 147 3.40 -15.56 12.12
N LEU A 148 4.07 -16.69 11.87
CA LEU A 148 3.43 -17.84 11.21
C LEU A 148 2.28 -18.42 12.05
N GLU A 149 2.37 -18.36 13.36
CA GLU A 149 1.32 -18.80 14.28
C GLU A 149 0.06 -17.95 14.12
N GLN A 150 0.20 -16.62 14.07
CA GLN A 150 -0.92 -15.71 13.79
C GLN A 150 -1.57 -16.02 12.45
N LEU A 151 -0.77 -16.29 11.40
CA LEU A 151 -1.28 -16.64 10.08
C LEU A 151 -2.12 -17.91 10.12
N GLN A 152 -1.65 -18.95 10.82
CA GLN A 152 -2.35 -20.23 10.96
C GLN A 152 -3.69 -20.07 11.70
N LEU A 153 -3.71 -19.34 12.81
CA LEU A 153 -4.92 -19.07 13.58
C LEU A 153 -5.98 -18.33 12.76
N HIS A 154 -5.59 -17.30 12.03
CA HIS A 154 -6.52 -16.55 11.17
C HIS A 154 -7.04 -17.37 9.98
N THR A 155 -6.22 -18.23 9.41
CA THR A 155 -6.65 -19.10 8.30
C THR A 155 -7.68 -20.13 8.75
N GLN A 156 -7.55 -20.66 9.97
CA GLN A 156 -8.52 -21.61 10.55
C GLN A 156 -9.88 -20.94 10.87
N SER A 157 -9.88 -19.71 11.39
CA SER A 157 -11.10 -18.98 11.74
C SER A 157 -11.94 -18.58 10.50
N ILE A 158 -11.31 -18.34 9.37
CA ILE A 158 -12.01 -18.05 8.09
C ILE A 158 -12.63 -19.32 7.51
N GLY A 159 -12.01 -20.50 7.66
CA GLY A 159 -12.52 -21.78 7.17
C GLY A 159 -13.75 -22.30 7.92
N THR A 160 -13.99 -21.87 9.17
CA THR A 160 -15.12 -22.32 9.99
C THR A 160 -16.40 -21.51 9.80
N ASN A 161 -16.36 -20.35 9.14
CA ASN A 161 -17.53 -19.49 8.90
C ASN A 161 -18.25 -19.77 7.56
N HIS A 162 -17.85 -20.79 6.81
CA HIS A 162 -18.45 -21.20 5.54
C HIS A 162 -18.96 -22.66 5.55
N ALA A 163 -19.25 -23.23 6.73
CA ALA A 163 -19.87 -24.54 6.87
C ALA A 163 -21.33 -24.40 7.34
#